data_c66cc35462ac14446ab384c73031ea03
#
_entry.id   c66cc35462ac14446ab384c73031ea03
#
_cell.length_a   1.000
_cell.length_b   1.000
_cell.length_c   1.000
_cell.angle_alpha   90.00
_cell.angle_beta   90.00
_cell.angle_gamma   90.00
#
_symmetry.space_group_name_H-M   'P 1'
#
loop_
_entity.id
_entity.type
_entity.pdbx_description
1 polymer ?
#
loop_
_entity_poly.entity_id
_entity_poly.type
_entity_poly.pdbx_seq_one_letter_code
_entity_poly.pdbx_strand_id
1 'polypeptide(L)'
;PPPPPPPPFFLTRPPPINPPKTSSAASDVYKRQLRENLIDTSKESKKLIESLYCRPGGVFGSCRYKLKSLDENAKEYKRLIEVFKAHDIGYFFYNGGNDSADTAYKVSQISKSLGYDLTCIAIPKTVDNDLAVTDTCPGFGSVAKYVAISTQEASLDVQSMMESSTKVFILEVMGRHAGWIAGSSALAKQDNSDAPHIILLPEITFNQTAFLKKVKETVNKLGYCVVVASEGIKNNKNKFLAEANTKDAFGHAQLGGVAPFLANLIFQKLKLKNHWAVADYLQRSARHISSKVDLEHAEAVGRHAVKYAVKGMNGVMPVIKRKKTSKYSWEIVPAKLSKIANVEKKLPKSFITKDGFGITKKGIDYFSPLIQGEGPV
;
A
#
# COMPACT_ATOMS: atom_id res chain seq x y z
N PRO A 1 -33.60 -12.09 -0.42
CA PRO A 1 -32.70 -11.85 -1.53
C PRO A 1 -31.64 -10.82 -1.10
N PRO A 2 -30.35 -11.00 -1.44
CA PRO A 2 -29.35 -9.99 -1.15
C PRO A 2 -29.73 -8.67 -1.84
N PRO A 3 -29.42 -7.51 -1.27
CA PRO A 3 -29.69 -6.22 -1.90
C PRO A 3 -28.96 -6.19 -3.26
N PRO A 4 -29.56 -5.58 -4.29
CA PRO A 4 -28.95 -5.50 -5.61
C PRO A 4 -27.59 -4.82 -5.50
N PRO A 5 -26.60 -5.22 -6.30
CA PRO A 5 -25.30 -4.56 -6.32
C PRO A 5 -25.50 -3.07 -6.63
N PRO A 6 -24.74 -2.18 -5.99
CA PRO A 6 -24.85 -0.75 -6.25
C PRO A 6 -24.58 -0.50 -7.75
N PRO A 7 -25.32 0.41 -8.38
CA PRO A 7 -25.18 0.70 -9.79
C PRO A 7 -23.76 1.16 -10.11
N PRO A 8 -23.23 0.82 -11.29
CA PRO A 8 -21.92 1.28 -11.71
C PRO A 8 -21.90 2.82 -11.81
N PHE A 9 -20.87 3.42 -11.27
CA PHE A 9 -20.68 4.87 -11.30
C PHE A 9 -20.05 5.31 -12.63
N PHE A 10 -20.63 6.32 -13.28
CA PHE A 10 -20.20 6.83 -14.57
C PHE A 10 -19.68 8.26 -14.48
N LEU A 11 -18.56 8.57 -15.13
CA LEU A 11 -17.92 9.90 -15.22
C LEU A 11 -18.06 10.44 -16.66
N THR A 12 -19.03 11.30 -16.93
CA THR A 12 -19.13 12.13 -18.12
C THR A 12 -19.33 13.59 -17.76
N ARG A 13 -19.22 14.50 -18.70
CA ARG A 13 -19.10 15.94 -18.61
C ARG A 13 -20.39 16.73 -18.31
N PRO A 14 -20.31 17.94 -17.69
CA PRO A 14 -21.30 18.97 -17.86
C PRO A 14 -21.07 19.82 -19.14
N PRO A 15 -22.12 20.51 -19.65
CA PRO A 15 -22.00 21.36 -20.84
C PRO A 15 -21.08 22.56 -20.63
N PRO A 16 -20.57 23.18 -21.69
CA PRO A 16 -19.43 24.11 -21.63
C PRO A 16 -19.79 25.47 -21.06
N ILE A 17 -19.29 25.73 -19.87
CA ILE A 17 -18.99 27.09 -19.42
C ILE A 17 -17.47 27.03 -19.13
N ASN A 18 -16.68 27.77 -19.87
CA ASN A 18 -15.22 27.75 -19.80
C ASN A 18 -14.70 27.97 -18.38
N PRO A 19 -14.34 26.92 -17.70
CA PRO A 19 -13.05 26.74 -17.05
C PRO A 19 -12.46 25.36 -17.38
N PRO A 20 -11.21 25.08 -17.02
CA PRO A 20 -10.50 23.89 -17.48
C PRO A 20 -11.23 22.60 -17.10
N LYS A 21 -11.30 21.72 -18.07
CA LYS A 21 -12.04 20.45 -18.04
C LYS A 21 -11.39 19.44 -17.11
N THR A 22 -12.05 19.06 -16.05
CA THR A 22 -11.56 18.08 -15.08
C THR A 22 -12.34 16.77 -15.20
N SER A 23 -11.64 15.66 -15.39
CA SER A 23 -12.17 14.33 -15.10
C SER A 23 -11.31 13.68 -14.03
N SER A 24 -11.94 13.13 -12.99
CA SER A 24 -11.23 12.34 -12.00
C SER A 24 -11.47 10.86 -12.24
N ALA A 25 -10.41 10.08 -12.20
CA ALA A 25 -10.52 8.64 -12.29
C ALA A 25 -9.60 8.00 -11.24
N ALA A 26 -10.14 7.07 -10.50
CA ALA A 26 -9.40 6.27 -9.53
C ALA A 26 -8.77 5.06 -10.21
N SER A 27 -7.76 4.51 -9.57
CA SER A 27 -6.87 3.43 -9.99
C SER A 27 -7.48 2.45 -10.99
N ASP A 28 -6.85 2.35 -12.13
CA ASP A 28 -7.07 1.47 -13.22
C ASP A 28 -7.90 1.94 -14.40
N VAL A 29 -7.71 3.13 -14.62
CA VAL A 29 -8.40 3.93 -15.60
C VAL A 29 -7.99 3.58 -17.02
N TYR A 30 -6.74 3.14 -17.23
CA TYR A 30 -6.21 2.97 -18.58
C TYR A 30 -7.01 1.99 -19.45
N LYS A 31 -7.30 0.79 -18.97
CA LYS A 31 -8.07 -0.20 -19.73
C LYS A 31 -9.54 0.21 -19.93
N ARG A 32 -10.11 0.91 -18.95
CA ARG A 32 -11.46 1.48 -19.06
C ARG A 32 -11.50 2.64 -20.05
N GLN A 33 -10.49 3.50 -20.04
CA GLN A 33 -10.36 4.62 -20.97
C GLN A 33 -10.21 4.14 -22.41
N LEU A 34 -9.34 3.16 -22.67
CA LEU A 34 -9.24 2.56 -24.00
C LEU A 34 -10.56 2.01 -24.52
N ARG A 35 -11.43 1.53 -23.63
CA ARG A 35 -12.76 1.01 -23.94
C ARG A 35 -13.86 2.05 -23.85
N GLU A 36 -13.53 3.31 -23.58
CA GLU A 36 -14.49 4.41 -23.32
C GLU A 36 -15.50 4.11 -22.21
N ASN A 37 -15.16 3.22 -21.29
CA ASN A 37 -15.99 2.94 -20.12
C ASN A 37 -15.74 4.01 -19.05
N LEU A 38 -16.25 5.19 -19.28
CA LEU A 38 -16.13 6.38 -18.44
C LEU A 38 -17.37 6.55 -17.57
N ILE A 39 -17.21 7.18 -16.41
CA ILE A 39 -18.24 7.45 -15.44
C ILE A 39 -18.34 8.96 -15.24
N ASP A 40 -19.56 9.55 -15.28
CA ASP A 40 -19.80 10.98 -15.04
C ASP A 40 -20.24 11.25 -13.60
N THR A 41 -19.30 11.64 -12.74
CA THR A 41 -19.63 11.98 -11.34
C THR A 41 -20.39 13.29 -11.18
N SER A 42 -20.48 14.12 -12.22
CA SER A 42 -21.29 15.35 -12.15
C SER A 42 -22.79 15.08 -12.06
N LYS A 43 -23.22 13.88 -12.45
CA LYS A 43 -24.60 13.41 -12.39
C LYS A 43 -24.95 12.76 -11.05
N GLU A 44 -23.96 12.54 -10.21
CA GLU A 44 -24.14 11.88 -8.92
C GLU A 44 -24.56 12.88 -7.83
N SER A 45 -25.36 12.41 -6.87
CA SER A 45 -25.77 13.26 -5.76
C SER A 45 -24.59 13.64 -4.87
N LYS A 46 -24.63 14.84 -4.28
CA LYS A 46 -23.62 15.30 -3.33
C LYS A 46 -23.42 14.30 -2.18
N LYS A 47 -24.52 13.74 -1.65
CA LYS A 47 -24.49 12.71 -0.59
C LYS A 47 -23.72 11.47 -1.01
N LEU A 48 -23.86 11.03 -2.26
CA LEU A 48 -23.14 9.87 -2.77
C LEU A 48 -21.64 10.18 -2.92
N ILE A 49 -21.28 11.35 -3.45
CA ILE A 49 -19.90 11.79 -3.55
C ILE A 49 -19.26 11.90 -2.16
N GLU A 50 -19.94 12.48 -1.19
CA GLU A 50 -19.46 12.57 0.19
C GLU A 50 -19.29 11.20 0.86
N SER A 51 -20.13 10.21 0.53
CA SER A 51 -19.99 8.84 1.05
C SER A 51 -18.70 8.14 0.62
N LEU A 52 -18.05 8.62 -0.46
CA LEU A 52 -16.77 8.08 -0.92
C LEU A 52 -15.65 8.27 0.11
N TYR A 53 -15.75 9.31 0.94
CA TYR A 53 -14.78 9.61 1.99
C TYR A 53 -14.62 8.48 3.00
N CYS A 54 -15.71 7.75 3.26
CA CYS A 54 -15.73 6.66 4.23
C CYS A 54 -15.66 5.26 3.60
N ARG A 55 -15.57 5.13 2.28
CA ARG A 55 -15.65 3.84 1.62
C ARG A 55 -14.27 3.20 1.46
N PRO A 56 -14.05 1.97 1.96
CA PRO A 56 -12.78 1.26 1.76
C PRO A 56 -12.63 0.77 0.32
N GLY A 57 -11.38 0.61 -0.13
CA GLY A 57 -11.03 0.06 -1.42
C GLY A 57 -11.16 1.04 -2.59
N GLY A 58 -11.01 0.52 -3.80
CA GLY A 58 -11.11 1.29 -5.04
C GLY A 58 -12.56 1.44 -5.50
N VAL A 59 -13.22 2.54 -5.12
CA VAL A 59 -14.64 2.78 -5.41
C VAL A 59 -14.97 2.70 -6.90
N PHE A 60 -14.09 3.24 -7.74
CA PHE A 60 -14.24 3.23 -9.20
C PHE A 60 -13.73 1.95 -9.85
N GLY A 61 -13.41 0.94 -9.04
CA GLY A 61 -12.79 -0.29 -9.46
C GLY A 61 -11.27 -0.18 -9.60
N SER A 62 -10.63 -1.30 -9.79
CA SER A 62 -9.22 -1.39 -10.09
C SER A 62 -8.97 -2.47 -11.14
N CYS A 63 -7.98 -2.31 -12.00
CA CYS A 63 -7.53 -3.28 -12.96
C CYS A 63 -6.02 -3.41 -12.92
N ARG A 64 -5.53 -4.54 -13.20
CA ARG A 64 -4.10 -4.79 -13.24
C ARG A 64 -3.63 -4.84 -14.68
N TYR A 65 -3.18 -3.69 -15.18
CA TYR A 65 -2.65 -3.56 -16.53
C TYR A 65 -1.40 -2.68 -16.52
N LYS A 66 -0.31 -3.19 -17.06
CA LYS A 66 0.95 -2.44 -17.19
C LYS A 66 1.10 -1.92 -18.61
N LEU A 67 1.21 -0.60 -18.73
CA LEU A 67 1.46 0.04 -20.00
C LEU A 67 2.88 -0.28 -20.45
N LYS A 68 3.01 -0.90 -21.63
CA LYS A 68 4.31 -1.16 -22.24
C LYS A 68 4.97 0.13 -22.70
N SER A 69 6.19 0.05 -23.24
CA SER A 69 6.85 1.21 -23.84
C SER A 69 6.09 1.73 -25.08
N LEU A 70 6.38 2.96 -25.47
CA LEU A 70 5.76 3.56 -26.67
C LEU A 70 6.08 2.73 -27.93
N ASP A 71 7.32 2.25 -28.03
CA ASP A 71 7.78 1.48 -29.19
C ASP A 71 7.05 0.13 -29.32
N GLU A 72 6.71 -0.48 -28.17
CA GLU A 72 5.99 -1.78 -28.14
C GLU A 72 4.47 -1.62 -28.34
N ASN A 73 3.89 -0.47 -28.01
CA ASN A 73 2.43 -0.31 -27.99
C ASN A 73 1.93 1.08 -28.40
N ALA A 74 2.48 1.65 -29.44
CA ALA A 74 2.07 2.96 -29.96
C ALA A 74 0.55 3.08 -30.27
N LYS A 75 -0.09 1.98 -30.67
CA LYS A 75 -1.54 1.97 -30.96
C LYS A 75 -2.40 2.28 -29.73
N GLU A 76 -2.08 1.72 -28.58
CA GLU A 76 -2.84 1.97 -27.34
C GLU A 76 -2.69 3.43 -26.88
N TYR A 77 -1.49 4.00 -27.01
CA TYR A 77 -1.28 5.41 -26.67
C TYR A 77 -2.06 6.34 -27.60
N LYS A 78 -2.06 6.07 -28.91
CA LYS A 78 -2.88 6.84 -29.86
C LYS A 78 -4.36 6.74 -29.50
N ARG A 79 -4.86 5.53 -29.22
CA ARG A 79 -6.26 5.30 -28.80
C ARG A 79 -6.60 6.05 -27.53
N LEU A 80 -5.70 6.07 -26.53
CA LEU A 80 -5.89 6.83 -25.30
C LEU A 80 -6.06 8.34 -25.57
N ILE A 81 -5.21 8.91 -26.40
CA ILE A 81 -5.31 10.33 -26.76
C ILE A 81 -6.56 10.63 -27.60
N GLU A 82 -6.99 9.72 -28.49
CA GLU A 82 -8.26 9.83 -29.22
C GLU A 82 -9.45 9.89 -28.26
N VAL A 83 -9.49 9.00 -27.24
CA VAL A 83 -10.52 9.03 -26.22
C VAL A 83 -10.48 10.34 -25.43
N PHE A 84 -9.31 10.79 -25.03
CA PHE A 84 -9.18 12.05 -24.30
C PHE A 84 -9.66 13.25 -25.15
N LYS A 85 -9.37 13.26 -26.44
CA LYS A 85 -9.85 14.28 -27.40
C LYS A 85 -11.38 14.21 -27.54
N ALA A 86 -11.94 13.02 -27.74
CA ALA A 86 -13.39 12.81 -27.93
C ALA A 86 -14.21 13.29 -26.72
N HIS A 87 -13.67 13.12 -25.53
CA HIS A 87 -14.30 13.54 -24.27
C HIS A 87 -13.76 14.87 -23.73
N ASP A 88 -12.91 15.57 -24.49
CA ASP A 88 -12.33 16.87 -24.14
C ASP A 88 -11.67 16.87 -22.74
N ILE A 89 -10.87 15.85 -22.45
CA ILE A 89 -10.17 15.64 -21.16
C ILE A 89 -8.84 16.39 -21.19
N GLY A 90 -8.72 17.48 -20.42
CA GLY A 90 -7.49 18.26 -20.28
C GLY A 90 -6.66 17.91 -19.05
N TYR A 91 -7.23 17.23 -18.07
CA TYR A 91 -6.57 16.83 -16.83
C TYR A 91 -6.69 15.35 -16.58
N PHE A 92 -5.57 14.69 -16.30
CA PHE A 92 -5.48 13.27 -16.02
C PHE A 92 -4.84 13.03 -14.66
N PHE A 93 -5.64 12.59 -13.69
CA PHE A 93 -5.18 12.22 -12.36
C PHE A 93 -5.10 10.71 -12.24
N TYR A 94 -3.91 10.18 -11.98
CA TYR A 94 -3.71 8.74 -11.86
C TYR A 94 -3.34 8.35 -10.43
N ASN A 95 -4.29 7.72 -9.72
CA ASN A 95 -4.13 7.35 -8.33
C ASN A 95 -3.57 5.92 -8.22
N GLY A 96 -2.45 5.73 -7.53
CA GLY A 96 -1.89 4.41 -7.31
C GLY A 96 -0.44 4.38 -6.84
N GLY A 97 0.16 3.21 -6.95
CA GLY A 97 1.55 2.93 -6.57
C GLY A 97 2.54 3.19 -7.70
N ASN A 98 3.65 2.44 -7.68
CA ASN A 98 4.78 2.64 -8.58
C ASN A 98 4.43 2.49 -10.07
N ASP A 99 3.71 1.42 -10.44
CA ASP A 99 3.26 1.22 -11.83
C ASP A 99 2.30 2.32 -12.31
N SER A 100 1.50 2.87 -11.40
CA SER A 100 0.60 4.00 -11.72
C SER A 100 1.39 5.29 -11.93
N ALA A 101 2.43 5.53 -11.14
CA ALA A 101 3.33 6.67 -11.34
C ALA A 101 4.08 6.58 -12.68
N ASP A 102 4.55 5.37 -13.05
CA ASP A 102 5.18 5.10 -14.35
C ASP A 102 4.20 5.35 -15.51
N THR A 103 2.97 4.87 -15.38
CA THR A 103 1.92 5.11 -16.39
C THR A 103 1.63 6.59 -16.56
N ALA A 104 1.42 7.33 -15.47
CA ALA A 104 1.16 8.77 -15.51
C ALA A 104 2.35 9.52 -16.13
N TYR A 105 3.58 9.09 -15.83
CA TYR A 105 4.79 9.66 -16.43
C TYR A 105 4.82 9.44 -17.95
N LYS A 106 4.62 8.22 -18.42
CA LYS A 106 4.59 7.86 -19.84
C LYS A 106 3.50 8.65 -20.58
N VAL A 107 2.28 8.70 -20.03
CA VAL A 107 1.17 9.45 -20.63
C VAL A 107 1.51 10.94 -20.73
N SER A 108 2.15 11.55 -19.72
CA SER A 108 2.57 12.96 -19.76
C SER A 108 3.60 13.26 -20.85
N GLN A 109 4.48 12.31 -21.16
CA GLN A 109 5.48 12.48 -22.24
C GLN A 109 4.83 12.32 -23.61
N ILE A 110 3.97 11.33 -23.78
CA ILE A 110 3.37 10.97 -25.04
C ILE A 110 2.30 11.97 -25.47
N SER A 111 1.48 12.47 -24.58
CA SER A 111 0.49 13.50 -24.90
C SER A 111 1.14 14.71 -25.51
N LYS A 112 2.30 15.14 -24.96
CA LYS A 112 3.09 16.24 -25.51
C LYS A 112 3.62 15.92 -26.91
N SER A 113 4.17 14.72 -27.13
CA SER A 113 4.70 14.31 -28.44
C SER A 113 3.64 14.17 -29.52
N LEU A 114 2.38 13.85 -29.12
CA LEU A 114 1.23 13.76 -30.01
C LEU A 114 0.45 15.09 -30.15
N GLY A 115 1.00 16.18 -29.65
CA GLY A 115 0.41 17.52 -29.77
C GLY A 115 -0.91 17.67 -29.03
N TYR A 116 -1.13 16.94 -27.96
CA TYR A 116 -2.33 17.05 -27.12
C TYR A 116 -1.98 17.65 -25.76
N ASP A 117 -2.59 18.79 -25.45
CA ASP A 117 -2.36 19.48 -24.17
C ASP A 117 -3.11 18.75 -23.04
N LEU A 118 -2.38 17.87 -22.34
CA LEU A 118 -2.87 17.07 -21.24
C LEU A 118 -1.99 17.26 -20.02
N THR A 119 -2.58 17.72 -18.94
CA THR A 119 -1.92 17.79 -17.63
C THR A 119 -2.07 16.46 -16.89
N CYS A 120 -0.96 15.77 -16.64
CA CYS A 120 -0.91 14.49 -15.95
C CYS A 120 -0.34 14.66 -14.55
N ILE A 121 -1.10 14.24 -13.53
CA ILE A 121 -0.70 14.24 -12.11
C ILE A 121 -0.90 12.83 -11.54
N ALA A 122 0.16 12.23 -11.00
CA ALA A 122 -0.01 11.01 -10.19
C ALA A 122 -0.40 11.38 -8.76
N ILE A 123 -1.27 10.57 -8.14
CA ILE A 123 -1.66 10.74 -6.74
C ILE A 123 -1.16 9.50 -5.98
N PRO A 124 -0.31 9.67 -4.95
CA PRO A 124 0.29 8.54 -4.25
C PRO A 124 -0.78 7.76 -3.48
N LYS A 125 -0.84 6.44 -3.68
CA LYS A 125 -1.67 5.50 -2.93
C LYS A 125 -1.04 4.11 -2.99
N THR A 126 -0.46 3.65 -1.89
CA THR A 126 -0.04 2.26 -1.71
C THR A 126 0.09 1.96 -0.22
N VAL A 127 -0.37 0.77 0.18
CA VAL A 127 -0.18 0.28 1.54
C VAL A 127 1.27 -0.14 1.80
N ASP A 128 2.03 -0.44 0.73
CA ASP A 128 3.41 -0.92 0.83
C ASP A 128 4.41 0.16 1.23
N ASN A 129 4.01 1.45 1.21
CA ASN A 129 4.85 2.59 1.54
C ASN A 129 6.17 2.67 0.76
N ASP A 130 6.17 2.14 -0.46
CA ASP A 130 7.35 1.88 -1.29
C ASP A 130 7.64 2.94 -2.35
N LEU A 131 6.82 4.00 -2.46
CA LEU A 131 7.07 5.12 -3.39
C LEU A 131 8.25 5.96 -2.93
N ALA A 132 9.19 6.21 -3.85
CA ALA A 132 10.32 7.07 -3.62
C ALA A 132 9.90 8.53 -3.40
N VAL A 133 10.78 9.34 -2.82
CA VAL A 133 10.65 10.79 -2.61
C VAL A 133 9.61 11.20 -1.57
N THR A 134 8.52 10.48 -1.38
CA THR A 134 7.53 10.75 -0.33
C THR A 134 7.93 10.12 1.01
N ASP A 135 7.69 10.82 2.13
CA ASP A 135 7.95 10.28 3.49
C ASP A 135 7.05 9.06 3.74
N THR A 136 5.76 9.20 3.49
CA THR A 136 4.78 8.13 3.62
C THR A 136 3.79 8.15 2.47
N CYS A 137 3.10 7.02 2.26
CA CYS A 137 2.06 6.89 1.23
C CYS A 137 0.70 6.74 1.90
N PRO A 138 -0.34 7.48 1.46
CA PRO A 138 -1.70 7.23 1.92
C PRO A 138 -2.14 5.78 1.71
N GLY A 139 -2.75 5.20 2.74
CA GLY A 139 -3.07 3.78 2.89
C GLY A 139 -2.14 3.06 3.87
N PHE A 140 -0.87 3.46 3.97
CA PHE A 140 0.10 2.82 4.85
C PHE A 140 -0.21 3.04 6.33
N GLY A 141 -0.55 4.25 6.76
CA GLY A 141 -0.82 4.55 8.16
C GLY A 141 -1.96 3.70 8.74
N SER A 142 -3.03 3.50 7.96
CA SER A 142 -4.16 2.67 8.36
C SER A 142 -3.80 1.19 8.40
N VAL A 143 -3.04 0.67 7.43
CA VAL A 143 -2.54 -0.71 7.45
C VAL A 143 -1.59 -0.94 8.62
N ALA A 144 -0.69 0.01 8.90
CA ALA A 144 0.23 -0.05 10.04
C ALA A 144 -0.52 -0.13 11.37
N LYS A 145 -1.60 0.64 11.51
CA LYS A 145 -2.48 0.60 12.68
C LYS A 145 -3.17 -0.76 12.83
N TYR A 146 -3.77 -1.26 11.73
CA TYR A 146 -4.39 -2.57 11.70
C TYR A 146 -3.44 -3.68 12.14
N VAL A 147 -2.24 -3.72 11.56
CA VAL A 147 -1.25 -4.77 11.85
C VAL A 147 -0.75 -4.68 13.29
N ALA A 148 -0.52 -3.46 13.82
CA ALA A 148 -0.12 -3.28 15.21
C ALA A 148 -1.20 -3.78 16.19
N ILE A 149 -2.46 -3.37 16.00
CA ILE A 149 -3.58 -3.77 16.86
C ILE A 149 -3.82 -5.28 16.76
N SER A 150 -3.92 -5.83 15.53
CA SER A 150 -4.17 -7.27 15.35
C SER A 150 -3.03 -8.13 15.93
N THR A 151 -1.79 -7.66 15.88
CA THR A 151 -0.65 -8.34 16.50
C THR A 151 -0.78 -8.34 18.02
N GLN A 152 -1.15 -7.21 18.62
CA GLN A 152 -1.34 -7.08 20.05
C GLN A 152 -2.48 -7.97 20.56
N GLU A 153 -3.66 -7.91 19.93
CA GLU A 153 -4.84 -8.70 20.31
C GLU A 153 -4.59 -10.20 20.18
N ALA A 154 -4.03 -10.65 19.05
CA ALA A 154 -3.65 -12.06 18.87
C ALA A 154 -2.60 -12.51 19.88
N SER A 155 -1.69 -11.64 20.29
CA SER A 155 -0.68 -11.91 21.31
C SER A 155 -1.30 -12.17 22.67
N LEU A 156 -2.26 -11.34 23.08
CA LEU A 156 -2.98 -11.51 24.35
C LEU A 156 -3.76 -12.82 24.41
N ASP A 157 -4.39 -13.23 23.30
CA ASP A 157 -5.08 -14.50 23.19
C ASP A 157 -4.11 -15.68 23.32
N VAL A 158 -2.98 -15.67 22.62
CA VAL A 158 -1.94 -16.70 22.72
C VAL A 158 -1.35 -16.74 24.13
N GLN A 159 -1.09 -15.59 24.75
CA GLN A 159 -0.60 -15.52 26.12
C GLN A 159 -1.55 -16.17 27.12
N SER A 160 -2.87 -16.00 26.92
CA SER A 160 -3.88 -16.59 27.82
C SER A 160 -3.86 -18.12 27.84
N MET A 161 -3.44 -18.76 26.75
CA MET A 161 -3.45 -20.21 26.59
C MET A 161 -2.05 -20.87 26.54
N MET A 162 -0.98 -20.08 26.67
CA MET A 162 0.38 -20.55 26.45
C MET A 162 0.84 -21.70 27.33
N GLU A 163 0.31 -21.86 28.52
CA GLU A 163 0.73 -22.94 29.42
C GLU A 163 0.26 -24.31 28.95
N SER A 164 -0.97 -24.40 28.47
CA SER A 164 -1.63 -25.67 28.17
C SER A 164 -1.81 -25.94 26.67
N SER A 165 -1.63 -24.96 25.80
CA SER A 165 -2.00 -25.08 24.39
C SER A 165 -0.96 -24.46 23.45
N THR A 166 -1.33 -23.39 22.72
CA THR A 166 -0.54 -22.78 21.65
C THR A 166 0.66 -22.03 22.20
N LYS A 167 1.83 -22.32 21.65
CA LYS A 167 3.10 -21.67 22.02
C LYS A 167 3.55 -20.62 21.02
N VAL A 168 3.15 -20.74 19.75
CA VAL A 168 3.59 -19.83 18.70
C VAL A 168 2.41 -19.39 17.85
N PHE A 169 2.35 -18.10 17.56
CA PHE A 169 1.44 -17.54 16.57
C PHE A 169 2.23 -16.80 15.49
N ILE A 170 1.81 -16.93 14.23
CA ILE A 170 2.46 -16.30 13.07
C ILE A 170 1.43 -15.49 12.31
N LEU A 171 1.66 -14.20 12.18
CA LEU A 171 0.86 -13.31 11.32
C LEU A 171 1.64 -13.00 10.03
N GLU A 172 1.10 -13.44 8.89
CA GLU A 172 1.61 -13.05 7.58
C GLU A 172 0.96 -11.76 7.11
N VAL A 173 1.79 -10.82 6.63
CA VAL A 173 1.35 -9.52 6.12
C VAL A 173 1.91 -9.25 4.73
N MET A 174 1.27 -8.37 3.98
CA MET A 174 1.75 -7.91 2.68
C MET A 174 3.11 -7.22 2.79
N GLY A 175 3.82 -7.13 1.69
CA GLY A 175 5.13 -6.48 1.58
C GLY A 175 6.10 -7.30 0.74
N ARG A 176 5.91 -7.28 -0.58
CA ARG A 176 6.71 -8.10 -1.51
C ARG A 176 8.20 -7.77 -1.47
N HIS A 177 8.53 -6.48 -1.51
CA HIS A 177 9.91 -6.00 -1.68
C HIS A 177 10.37 -5.10 -0.52
N ALA A 178 9.45 -4.62 0.30
CA ALA A 178 9.70 -3.69 1.39
C ALA A 178 8.95 -4.08 2.66
N GLY A 179 9.64 -4.09 3.77
CA GLY A 179 9.18 -4.55 5.09
C GLY A 179 8.44 -3.50 5.90
N TRP A 180 7.93 -2.43 5.30
CA TRP A 180 7.26 -1.35 6.02
C TRP A 180 6.06 -1.83 6.84
N ILE A 181 5.20 -2.68 6.25
CA ILE A 181 4.00 -3.21 6.92
C ILE A 181 4.40 -4.15 8.06
N ALA A 182 5.28 -5.13 7.80
CA ALA A 182 5.75 -6.02 8.85
C ALA A 182 6.47 -5.26 9.97
N GLY A 183 7.30 -4.27 9.61
CA GLY A 183 8.02 -3.42 10.56
C GLY A 183 7.10 -2.61 11.48
N SER A 184 5.95 -2.15 10.97
CA SER A 184 4.99 -1.39 11.76
C SER A 184 4.34 -2.20 12.89
N SER A 185 4.34 -3.53 12.80
CA SER A 185 3.87 -4.40 13.89
C SER A 185 4.62 -4.19 15.21
N ALA A 186 5.84 -3.66 15.14
CA ALA A 186 6.60 -3.30 16.35
C ALA A 186 5.89 -2.27 17.24
N LEU A 187 4.91 -1.53 16.72
CA LEU A 187 4.07 -0.62 17.50
C LEU A 187 3.10 -1.34 18.46
N ALA A 188 2.91 -2.65 18.31
CA ALA A 188 2.13 -3.46 19.25
C ALA A 188 2.80 -3.56 20.63
N LYS A 189 4.13 -3.37 20.70
CA LYS A 189 4.89 -3.46 21.93
C LYS A 189 4.72 -2.24 22.82
N GLN A 190 4.48 -2.48 24.10
CA GLN A 190 4.60 -1.49 25.17
C GLN A 190 5.93 -1.65 25.93
N ASP A 191 6.40 -2.90 26.07
CA ASP A 191 7.71 -3.20 26.63
C ASP A 191 8.48 -4.27 25.84
N ASN A 192 9.65 -4.70 26.34
CA ASN A 192 10.51 -5.65 25.65
C ASN A 192 10.01 -7.10 25.66
N SER A 193 9.09 -7.45 26.57
CA SER A 193 8.50 -8.77 26.66
C SER A 193 7.26 -8.94 25.78
N ASP A 194 6.70 -7.84 25.30
CA ASP A 194 5.52 -7.86 24.45
C ASP A 194 5.82 -8.32 23.03
N ALA A 195 4.76 -8.84 22.39
CA ALA A 195 4.79 -9.20 20.98
C ALA A 195 4.74 -7.95 20.05
N PRO A 196 5.23 -8.08 18.83
CA PRO A 196 5.84 -9.26 18.22
C PRO A 196 7.27 -9.50 18.73
N HIS A 197 7.62 -10.76 18.95
CA HIS A 197 8.96 -11.14 19.41
C HIS A 197 9.95 -11.25 18.25
N ILE A 198 9.43 -11.58 17.06
CA ILE A 198 10.19 -11.75 15.82
C ILE A 198 9.43 -11.06 14.70
N ILE A 199 10.12 -10.20 13.97
CA ILE A 199 9.64 -9.55 12.75
C ILE A 199 10.55 -9.98 11.61
N LEU A 200 9.99 -10.64 10.61
CA LEU A 200 10.71 -11.10 9.43
C LEU A 200 10.48 -10.15 8.25
N LEU A 201 11.54 -9.60 7.71
CA LEU A 201 11.54 -8.51 6.74
C LEU A 201 12.14 -8.96 5.39
N PRO A 202 11.62 -8.49 4.24
CA PRO A 202 12.20 -8.80 2.91
C PRO A 202 13.62 -8.29 2.73
N GLU A 203 14.03 -7.27 3.49
CA GLU A 203 15.36 -6.68 3.47
C GLU A 203 16.42 -7.59 4.11
N ILE A 204 16.00 -8.60 4.86
CA ILE A 204 16.89 -9.52 5.59
C ILE A 204 16.75 -10.93 5.01
N THR A 205 17.85 -11.49 4.56
CA THR A 205 17.88 -12.88 4.10
C THR A 205 17.48 -13.84 5.23
N PHE A 206 16.48 -14.68 4.99
CA PHE A 206 15.99 -15.62 5.97
C PHE A 206 17.06 -16.68 6.32
N ASN A 207 17.38 -16.76 7.61
CA ASN A 207 18.25 -17.78 8.16
C ASN A 207 17.42 -18.70 9.07
N GLN A 208 17.16 -19.92 8.59
CA GLN A 208 16.33 -20.90 9.27
C GLN A 208 16.87 -21.27 10.66
N THR A 209 18.17 -21.46 10.81
CA THR A 209 18.80 -21.84 12.08
C THR A 209 18.66 -20.72 13.10
N ALA A 210 18.96 -19.49 12.71
CA ALA A 210 18.83 -18.31 13.60
C ALA A 210 17.37 -18.08 13.99
N PHE A 211 16.43 -18.23 13.06
CA PHE A 211 14.99 -18.11 13.31
C PHE A 211 14.51 -19.14 14.34
N LEU A 212 14.80 -20.43 14.12
CA LEU A 212 14.38 -21.50 15.05
C LEU A 212 15.01 -21.35 16.43
N LYS A 213 16.27 -20.95 16.51
CA LYS A 213 16.95 -20.61 17.76
C LYS A 213 16.20 -19.50 18.50
N LYS A 214 15.89 -18.39 17.81
CA LYS A 214 15.19 -17.25 18.39
C LYS A 214 13.79 -17.61 18.88
N VAL A 215 13.02 -18.41 18.11
CA VAL A 215 11.71 -18.93 18.54
C VAL A 215 11.84 -19.75 19.83
N LYS A 216 12.78 -20.71 19.88
CA LYS A 216 13.01 -21.57 21.04
C LYS A 216 13.40 -20.75 22.28
N GLU A 217 14.35 -19.82 22.14
CA GLU A 217 14.78 -18.94 23.24
C GLU A 217 13.63 -18.09 23.77
N THR A 218 12.79 -17.54 22.87
CA THR A 218 11.64 -16.72 23.24
C THR A 218 10.60 -17.54 23.99
N VAL A 219 10.22 -18.72 23.49
CA VAL A 219 9.26 -19.61 24.17
C VAL A 219 9.79 -20.08 25.52
N ASN A 220 11.07 -20.42 25.63
CA ASN A 220 11.68 -20.82 26.89
C ASN A 220 11.67 -19.70 27.94
N LYS A 221 11.84 -18.44 27.50
CA LYS A 221 11.90 -17.27 28.38
C LYS A 221 10.52 -16.75 28.78
N LEU A 222 9.58 -16.70 27.83
CA LEU A 222 8.30 -15.99 27.97
C LEU A 222 7.08 -16.93 27.95
N GLY A 223 7.25 -18.22 27.65
CA GLY A 223 6.17 -19.20 27.51
C GLY A 223 5.55 -19.23 26.11
N TYR A 224 5.69 -18.18 25.32
CA TYR A 224 5.11 -18.08 23.98
C TYR A 224 5.97 -17.22 23.05
N CYS A 225 5.66 -17.27 21.75
CA CYS A 225 6.33 -16.45 20.73
C CYS A 225 5.32 -16.01 19.66
N VAL A 226 5.28 -14.72 19.34
CA VAL A 226 4.53 -14.17 18.21
C VAL A 226 5.49 -13.67 17.14
N VAL A 227 5.27 -14.13 15.92
CA VAL A 227 6.04 -13.79 14.73
C VAL A 227 5.17 -12.99 13.78
N VAL A 228 5.66 -11.86 13.28
CA VAL A 228 5.06 -11.17 12.14
C VAL A 228 5.99 -11.35 10.96
N ALA A 229 5.47 -11.85 9.84
CA ALA A 229 6.25 -12.19 8.67
C ALA A 229 5.74 -11.50 7.42
N SER A 230 6.61 -10.81 6.69
CA SER A 230 6.27 -10.32 5.36
C SER A 230 6.18 -11.47 4.35
N GLU A 231 5.22 -11.43 3.44
CA GLU A 231 5.10 -12.38 2.32
C GLU A 231 6.33 -12.42 1.43
N GLY A 232 7.09 -11.32 1.39
CA GLY A 232 8.25 -11.12 0.51
C GLY A 232 9.58 -11.62 1.04
N ILE A 233 9.60 -12.43 2.09
CA ILE A 233 10.84 -12.98 2.67
C ILE A 233 11.55 -13.89 1.67
N LYS A 234 12.88 -13.76 1.59
CA LYS A 234 13.71 -14.52 0.66
C LYS A 234 14.76 -15.34 1.39
N ASN A 235 15.09 -16.48 0.79
CA ASN A 235 16.20 -17.33 1.23
C ASN A 235 17.56 -16.80 0.73
N ASN A 236 18.65 -17.51 1.07
CA ASN A 236 20.01 -17.17 0.65
C ASN A 236 20.27 -17.24 -0.86
N LYS A 237 19.36 -17.87 -1.63
CA LYS A 237 19.39 -17.91 -3.10
C LYS A 237 18.55 -16.79 -3.73
N ASN A 238 18.15 -15.80 -2.95
CA ASN A 238 17.25 -14.69 -3.35
C ASN A 238 15.89 -15.13 -3.91
N LYS A 239 15.43 -16.34 -3.56
CA LYS A 239 14.09 -16.85 -3.91
C LYS A 239 13.14 -16.61 -2.75
N PHE A 240 11.89 -16.29 -3.05
CA PHE A 240 10.85 -16.18 -2.04
C PHE A 240 10.67 -17.50 -1.28
N LEU A 241 10.38 -17.44 0.02
CA LEU A 241 10.18 -18.64 0.83
C LEU A 241 8.92 -19.40 0.45
N ALA A 242 7.89 -18.66 0.04
CA ALA A 242 6.64 -19.20 -0.45
C ALA A 242 6.24 -18.47 -1.73
N GLU A 243 6.24 -19.20 -2.82
CA GLU A 243 5.89 -18.70 -4.15
C GLU A 243 4.89 -19.68 -4.75
N ALA A 244 3.70 -19.17 -5.10
CA ALA A 244 2.71 -19.97 -5.81
C ALA A 244 3.11 -20.12 -7.28
N ASN A 245 2.73 -21.24 -7.91
CA ASN A 245 2.98 -21.48 -9.34
C ASN A 245 2.17 -20.57 -10.27
N THR A 246 1.38 -19.65 -9.72
CA THR A 246 0.56 -18.69 -10.45
C THR A 246 1.22 -17.32 -10.50
N LYS A 247 1.02 -16.60 -11.61
CA LYS A 247 1.50 -15.23 -11.80
C LYS A 247 0.32 -14.27 -11.82
N ASP A 248 0.52 -13.06 -11.27
CA ASP A 248 -0.45 -11.98 -11.39
C ASP A 248 -0.46 -11.38 -12.82
N ALA A 249 -1.40 -10.47 -13.07
CA ALA A 249 -1.54 -9.83 -14.39
C ALA A 249 -0.34 -8.95 -14.79
N PHE A 250 0.60 -8.68 -13.89
CA PHE A 250 1.86 -7.98 -14.16
C PHE A 250 3.02 -8.93 -14.40
N GLY A 251 2.78 -10.25 -14.33
CA GLY A 251 3.80 -11.28 -14.50
C GLY A 251 4.62 -11.59 -13.24
N HIS A 252 4.27 -11.00 -12.09
CA HIS A 252 4.90 -11.33 -10.81
C HIS A 252 4.33 -12.63 -10.26
N ALA A 253 5.20 -13.48 -9.68
CA ALA A 253 4.74 -14.64 -8.94
C ALA A 253 3.76 -14.23 -7.83
N GLN A 254 2.66 -14.94 -7.70
CA GLN A 254 1.74 -14.74 -6.58
C GLN A 254 2.46 -15.20 -5.32
N LEU A 255 2.58 -14.31 -4.34
CA LEU A 255 3.16 -14.61 -3.03
C LEU A 255 2.07 -15.00 -2.04
N GLY A 256 2.48 -15.63 -0.96
CA GLY A 256 1.62 -16.10 0.13
C GLY A 256 1.97 -17.52 0.55
N GLY A 257 1.67 -17.84 1.80
CA GLY A 257 2.00 -19.15 2.38
C GLY A 257 3.31 -19.15 3.17
N VAL A 258 3.89 -18.00 3.47
CA VAL A 258 5.04 -17.89 4.38
C VAL A 258 4.66 -18.32 5.79
N ALA A 259 3.48 -17.93 6.30
CA ALA A 259 3.04 -18.33 7.63
C ALA A 259 2.86 -19.83 7.77
N PRO A 260 2.12 -20.55 6.89
CA PRO A 260 2.03 -22.01 6.97
C PRO A 260 3.39 -22.70 6.76
N PHE A 261 4.28 -22.17 5.92
CA PHE A 261 5.65 -22.68 5.78
C PHE A 261 6.40 -22.60 7.12
N LEU A 262 6.41 -21.44 7.78
CA LEU A 262 7.08 -21.24 9.07
C LEU A 262 6.43 -22.07 10.17
N ALA A 263 5.11 -22.17 10.17
CA ALA A 263 4.34 -22.99 11.11
C ALA A 263 4.74 -24.47 11.05
N ASN A 264 4.78 -25.01 9.83
CA ASN A 264 5.25 -26.40 9.59
C ASN A 264 6.70 -26.58 10.01
N LEU A 265 7.58 -25.65 9.67
CA LEU A 265 8.99 -25.66 10.06
C LEU A 265 9.17 -25.70 11.59
N ILE A 266 8.44 -24.84 12.32
CA ILE A 266 8.46 -24.82 13.80
C ILE A 266 7.96 -26.15 14.36
N PHE A 267 6.84 -26.67 13.87
CA PHE A 267 6.29 -27.93 14.33
C PHE A 267 7.25 -29.10 14.10
N GLN A 268 7.83 -29.21 12.89
CA GLN A 268 8.73 -30.29 12.56
C GLN A 268 10.03 -30.26 13.40
N LYS A 269 10.62 -29.08 13.60
CA LYS A 269 11.94 -28.92 14.23
C LYS A 269 11.89 -28.73 15.74
N LEU A 270 10.86 -28.07 16.25
CA LEU A 270 10.76 -27.72 17.67
C LEU A 270 9.61 -28.44 18.40
N LYS A 271 8.71 -29.10 17.66
CA LYS A 271 7.49 -29.77 18.20
C LYS A 271 6.58 -28.83 19.01
N LEU A 272 6.64 -27.52 18.72
CA LEU A 272 5.80 -26.53 19.37
C LEU A 272 4.46 -26.43 18.65
N LYS A 273 3.36 -26.46 19.42
CA LYS A 273 2.02 -26.20 18.91
C LYS A 273 1.95 -24.74 18.44
N ASN A 274 1.49 -24.53 17.25
CA ASN A 274 1.42 -23.19 16.64
C ASN A 274 0.13 -23.02 15.85
N HIS A 275 -0.25 -21.75 15.67
CA HIS A 275 -1.29 -21.30 14.77
C HIS A 275 -0.78 -20.13 13.92
N TRP A 276 -1.49 -19.82 12.87
CA TRP A 276 -1.12 -18.72 11.97
C TRP A 276 -2.37 -18.10 11.34
N ALA A 277 -2.20 -16.85 10.89
CA ALA A 277 -3.17 -16.13 10.10
C ALA A 277 -2.47 -15.37 8.95
N VAL A 278 -3.19 -15.18 7.86
CA VAL A 278 -2.78 -14.32 6.75
C VAL A 278 -3.72 -13.13 6.73
N ALA A 279 -3.17 -11.92 6.90
CA ALA A 279 -3.97 -10.70 6.91
C ALA A 279 -4.53 -10.37 5.51
N ASP A 280 -3.82 -10.69 4.45
CA ASP A 280 -4.17 -10.53 3.04
C ASP A 280 -5.00 -9.24 2.78
N TYR A 281 -6.15 -9.32 2.14
CA TYR A 281 -6.99 -8.16 1.82
C TYR A 281 -7.62 -7.49 3.05
N LEU A 282 -7.75 -8.19 4.18
CA LEU A 282 -8.30 -7.61 5.41
C LEU A 282 -7.48 -6.40 5.87
N GLN A 283 -6.16 -6.48 5.84
CA GLN A 283 -5.28 -5.40 6.29
C GLN A 283 -5.43 -4.09 5.48
N ARG A 284 -5.86 -4.15 4.23
CA ARG A 284 -6.03 -2.96 3.37
C ARG A 284 -7.47 -2.50 3.21
N SER A 285 -8.43 -3.20 3.80
CA SER A 285 -9.86 -2.89 3.73
C SER A 285 -10.51 -2.68 5.10
N ALA A 286 -9.75 -2.78 6.18
CA ALA A 286 -10.20 -2.67 7.57
C ALA A 286 -10.58 -1.23 7.95
N ARG A 287 -11.73 -0.79 7.45
CA ARG A 287 -12.26 0.56 7.67
C ARG A 287 -12.42 0.90 9.17
N HIS A 288 -12.81 -0.07 9.97
CA HIS A 288 -13.02 0.04 11.41
C HIS A 288 -11.73 0.29 12.22
N ILE A 289 -10.57 0.09 11.61
CA ILE A 289 -9.25 0.38 12.21
C ILE A 289 -8.48 1.27 11.23
N SER A 290 -8.95 2.47 10.96
CA SER A 290 -8.24 3.43 10.11
C SER A 290 -7.54 4.52 10.93
N SER A 291 -6.43 5.03 10.43
CA SER A 291 -5.72 6.15 11.04
C SER A 291 -6.27 7.47 10.54
N LYS A 292 -6.60 8.39 11.46
CA LYS A 292 -7.00 9.75 11.12
C LYS A 292 -5.89 10.49 10.35
N VAL A 293 -4.65 10.34 10.79
CA VAL A 293 -3.49 10.96 10.11
C VAL A 293 -3.36 10.47 8.67
N ASP A 294 -3.59 9.19 8.43
CA ASP A 294 -3.55 8.62 7.07
C ASP A 294 -4.65 9.17 6.16
N LEU A 295 -5.85 9.38 6.70
CA LEU A 295 -6.94 10.02 5.97
C LEU A 295 -6.64 11.50 5.67
N GLU A 296 -6.08 12.23 6.62
CA GLU A 296 -5.63 13.62 6.40
C GLU A 296 -4.56 13.70 5.30
N HIS A 297 -3.62 12.76 5.27
CA HIS A 297 -2.65 12.63 4.19
C HIS A 297 -3.30 12.38 2.83
N ALA A 298 -4.25 11.44 2.77
CA ALA A 298 -4.95 11.09 1.54
C ALA A 298 -5.73 12.29 0.98
N GLU A 299 -6.46 13.00 1.83
CA GLU A 299 -7.19 14.21 1.44
C GLU A 299 -6.24 15.31 0.95
N ALA A 300 -5.15 15.54 1.68
CA ALA A 300 -4.19 16.59 1.35
C ALA A 300 -3.49 16.34 0.01
N VAL A 301 -3.06 15.12 -0.30
CA VAL A 301 -2.44 14.82 -1.60
C VAL A 301 -3.44 14.97 -2.74
N GLY A 302 -4.71 14.56 -2.55
CA GLY A 302 -5.77 14.75 -3.55
C GLY A 302 -6.03 16.24 -3.83
N ARG A 303 -6.20 17.06 -2.80
CA ARG A 303 -6.39 18.51 -2.93
C ARG A 303 -5.20 19.19 -3.62
N HIS A 304 -3.97 18.79 -3.29
CA HIS A 304 -2.77 19.37 -3.90
C HIS A 304 -2.58 18.90 -5.34
N ALA A 305 -2.99 17.69 -5.70
CA ALA A 305 -2.98 17.24 -7.08
C ALA A 305 -3.80 18.18 -7.98
N VAL A 306 -5.03 18.52 -7.56
CA VAL A 306 -5.86 19.48 -8.28
C VAL A 306 -5.23 20.89 -8.33
N LYS A 307 -4.70 21.38 -7.18
CA LYS A 307 -4.02 22.67 -7.12
C LYS A 307 -2.81 22.75 -8.08
N TYR A 308 -2.03 21.67 -8.18
CA TYR A 308 -0.88 21.63 -9.09
C TYR A 308 -1.30 21.59 -10.56
N ALA A 309 -2.34 20.82 -10.88
CA ALA A 309 -2.90 20.78 -12.23
C ALA A 309 -3.40 22.16 -12.69
N VAL A 310 -4.19 22.84 -11.87
CA VAL A 310 -4.69 24.20 -12.16
C VAL A 310 -3.57 25.23 -12.30
N LYS A 311 -2.45 25.02 -11.60
CA LYS A 311 -1.23 25.86 -11.77
C LYS A 311 -0.39 25.50 -13.00
N GLY A 312 -0.85 24.60 -13.87
CA GLY A 312 -0.15 24.16 -15.06
C GLY A 312 1.04 23.24 -14.82
N MET A 313 1.17 22.65 -13.62
CA MET A 313 2.21 21.66 -13.36
C MET A 313 1.84 20.34 -14.05
N ASN A 314 2.79 19.76 -14.79
CA ASN A 314 2.59 18.49 -15.49
C ASN A 314 3.70 17.49 -15.16
N GLY A 315 3.38 16.18 -15.16
CA GLY A 315 4.34 15.12 -14.88
C GLY A 315 4.85 15.14 -13.44
N VAL A 316 4.01 15.52 -12.46
CA VAL A 316 4.36 15.61 -11.05
C VAL A 316 3.43 14.76 -10.17
N MET A 317 3.88 14.52 -8.93
CA MET A 317 3.12 13.88 -7.86
C MET A 317 3.19 14.78 -6.60
N PRO A 318 2.07 15.06 -5.91
CA PRO A 318 2.10 15.62 -4.57
C PRO A 318 2.71 14.62 -3.60
N VAL A 319 3.81 14.96 -2.96
CA VAL A 319 4.50 14.09 -1.99
C VAL A 319 4.45 14.67 -0.59
N ILE A 320 4.33 13.81 0.39
CA ILE A 320 4.35 14.16 1.80
C ILE A 320 5.80 14.35 2.24
N LYS A 321 6.12 15.49 2.81
CA LYS A 321 7.42 15.80 3.42
C LYS A 321 7.24 15.99 4.92
N ARG A 322 7.87 15.13 5.71
CA ARG A 322 7.95 15.28 7.16
C ARG A 322 8.83 16.46 7.51
N LYS A 323 8.32 17.35 8.37
CA LYS A 323 9.11 18.49 8.89
C LYS A 323 9.98 18.04 10.07
N LYS A 324 11.10 18.73 10.26
CA LYS A 324 11.98 18.52 11.40
C LYS A 324 11.50 19.36 12.60
N THR A 325 10.44 18.92 13.25
CA THR A 325 9.83 19.56 14.39
C THR A 325 9.70 18.58 15.55
N SER A 326 9.55 19.08 16.79
CA SER A 326 9.37 18.24 17.98
C SER A 326 8.11 17.41 17.95
N LYS A 327 7.02 17.97 17.39
CA LYS A 327 5.75 17.25 17.12
C LYS A 327 5.71 16.86 15.65
N TYR A 328 5.09 15.72 15.36
CA TYR A 328 4.89 15.29 13.97
C TYR A 328 4.12 16.35 13.17
N SER A 329 4.72 16.81 12.10
CA SER A 329 4.12 17.73 11.16
C SER A 329 4.66 17.48 9.76
N TRP A 330 3.89 17.85 8.77
CA TRP A 330 4.19 17.56 7.38
C TRP A 330 3.70 18.69 6.46
N GLU A 331 4.13 18.64 5.23
CA GLU A 331 3.67 19.52 4.16
C GLU A 331 3.59 18.73 2.85
N ILE A 332 2.83 19.25 1.89
CA ILE A 332 2.76 18.66 0.54
C ILE A 332 3.57 19.51 -0.42
N VAL A 333 4.48 18.85 -1.12
CA VAL A 333 5.30 19.50 -2.15
C VAL A 333 5.22 18.73 -3.48
N PRO A 334 5.40 19.38 -4.66
CA PRO A 334 5.41 18.68 -5.92
C PRO A 334 6.75 17.96 -6.13
N ALA A 335 6.71 16.74 -6.65
CA ALA A 335 7.88 15.99 -7.08
C ALA A 335 7.71 15.51 -8.52
N LYS A 336 8.78 15.55 -9.33
CA LYS A 336 8.76 15.07 -10.72
C LYS A 336 8.58 13.56 -10.76
N LEU A 337 7.68 13.07 -11.61
CA LEU A 337 7.41 11.64 -11.80
C LEU A 337 8.65 10.86 -12.25
N SER A 338 9.56 11.48 -13.00
CA SER A 338 10.85 10.88 -13.39
C SER A 338 11.75 10.45 -12.23
N LYS A 339 11.52 10.98 -11.01
CA LYS A 339 12.25 10.60 -9.78
C LYS A 339 11.54 9.53 -8.95
N ILE A 340 10.33 9.18 -9.34
CA ILE A 340 9.44 8.29 -8.55
C ILE A 340 9.16 7.00 -9.32
N ALA A 341 8.83 7.12 -10.60
CA ALA A 341 8.49 6.00 -11.45
C ALA A 341 9.62 4.94 -11.48
N ASN A 342 9.26 3.68 -11.24
CA ASN A 342 10.17 2.53 -11.20
C ASN A 342 11.27 2.61 -10.12
N VAL A 343 11.09 3.41 -9.07
CA VAL A 343 12.00 3.50 -7.93
C VAL A 343 11.31 3.04 -6.66
N GLU A 344 11.82 1.97 -6.04
CA GLU A 344 11.27 1.42 -4.80
C GLU A 344 11.98 2.00 -3.55
N LYS A 345 11.18 2.43 -2.57
CA LYS A 345 11.65 2.86 -1.25
C LYS A 345 11.60 1.68 -0.27
N LYS A 346 12.74 1.09 0.02
CA LYS A 346 12.87 0.01 1.01
C LYS A 346 12.90 0.54 2.44
N LEU A 347 12.63 -0.37 3.39
CA LEU A 347 12.79 -0.07 4.81
C LEU A 347 14.27 0.22 5.10
N PRO A 348 14.63 1.36 5.70
CA PRO A 348 16.03 1.69 5.97
C PRO A 348 16.69 0.69 6.91
N LYS A 349 17.92 0.28 6.63
CA LYS A 349 18.69 -0.61 7.52
C LYS A 349 18.81 -0.07 8.95
N SER A 350 18.83 1.25 9.12
CA SER A 350 18.85 1.89 10.45
C SER A 350 17.57 1.70 11.26
N PHE A 351 16.48 1.22 10.64
CA PHE A 351 15.23 0.89 11.33
C PHE A 351 15.21 -0.57 11.81
N ILE A 352 16.14 -1.39 11.35
CA ILE A 352 16.20 -2.82 11.66
C ILE A 352 17.22 -3.04 12.78
N THR A 353 16.87 -3.87 13.75
CA THR A 353 17.79 -4.25 14.85
C THR A 353 18.98 -5.06 14.33
N LYS A 354 20.09 -5.06 15.08
CA LYS A 354 21.33 -5.75 14.68
C LYS A 354 21.15 -7.26 14.46
N ASP A 355 20.24 -7.88 15.21
CA ASP A 355 19.91 -9.31 15.06
C ASP A 355 18.99 -9.60 13.86
N GLY A 356 18.45 -8.58 13.20
CA GLY A 356 17.58 -8.69 12.04
C GLY A 356 16.14 -9.12 12.34
N PHE A 357 15.74 -9.22 13.62
CA PHE A 357 14.43 -9.72 14.04
C PHE A 357 13.50 -8.68 14.66
N GLY A 358 13.88 -7.42 14.63
CA GLY A 358 13.10 -6.34 15.26
C GLY A 358 13.31 -4.98 14.62
N ILE A 359 12.62 -4.00 15.18
CA ILE A 359 12.66 -2.60 14.75
C ILE A 359 13.30 -1.75 15.82
N THR A 360 14.21 -0.84 15.42
CA THR A 360 14.90 0.09 16.30
C THR A 360 13.97 1.21 16.77
N LYS A 361 14.37 1.92 17.83
CA LYS A 361 13.67 3.13 18.30
C LYS A 361 13.45 4.14 17.16
N LYS A 362 14.40 4.29 16.25
CA LYS A 362 14.27 5.17 15.09
C LYS A 362 13.13 4.75 14.15
N GLY A 363 12.91 3.44 13.97
CA GLY A 363 11.77 2.92 13.21
C GLY A 363 10.46 3.17 13.96
N ILE A 364 10.41 2.91 15.26
CA ILE A 364 9.24 3.20 16.12
C ILE A 364 8.86 4.68 16.02
N ASP A 365 9.82 5.59 16.14
CA ASP A 365 9.59 7.04 16.06
C ASP A 365 9.07 7.49 14.69
N TYR A 366 9.44 6.77 13.64
CA TYR A 366 8.89 7.01 12.31
C TYR A 366 7.43 6.53 12.20
N PHE A 367 7.10 5.33 12.69
CA PHE A 367 5.78 4.72 12.55
C PHE A 367 4.73 5.33 13.48
N SER A 368 5.09 5.60 14.74
CA SER A 368 4.14 5.99 15.79
C SER A 368 3.19 7.12 15.42
N PRO A 369 3.61 8.22 14.79
CA PRO A 369 2.69 9.31 14.46
C PRO A 369 1.75 8.97 13.31
N LEU A 370 2.06 7.96 12.49
CA LEU A 370 1.27 7.61 11.30
C LEU A 370 -0.01 6.84 11.64
N ILE A 371 -0.10 6.25 12.83
CA ILE A 371 -1.25 5.43 13.24
C ILE A 371 -2.23 6.17 14.15
N GLN A 372 -2.07 7.48 14.33
CA GLN A 372 -2.78 8.25 15.33
C GLN A 372 -4.22 8.60 14.92
N GLY A 373 -5.09 8.62 15.93
CA GLY A 373 -6.50 9.00 15.81
C GLY A 373 -7.36 7.97 15.07
N GLU A 374 -8.67 8.12 15.20
CA GLU A 374 -9.67 7.25 14.56
C GLU A 374 -10.20 7.90 13.29
N GLY A 375 -10.31 7.13 12.22
CA GLY A 375 -11.05 7.55 11.03
C GLY A 375 -12.56 7.55 11.32
N PRO A 376 -13.35 8.37 10.62
CA PRO A 376 -14.79 8.35 10.77
C PRO A 376 -15.35 6.99 10.33
N VAL A 377 -16.31 6.46 11.05
CA VAL A 377 -16.93 5.14 10.79
C VAL A 377 -18.07 5.27 9.78
#